data_0a7f29fc4e3971ac3a7e3fa9abafaa6e
#
_entry.id   0a7f29fc4e3971ac3a7e3fa9abafaa6e
#
_cell.length_a   1.000
_cell.length_b   1.000
_cell.length_c   1.000
_cell.angle_alpha   90.00
_cell.angle_beta   90.00
_cell.angle_gamma   90.00
#
_symmetry.space_group_name_H-M   'P 1'
#
loop_
_entity.id
_entity.type
_entity.pdbx_description
1 polymer ?
#
loop_
_entity_poly.entity_id
_entity_poly.type
_entity_poly.pdbx_seq_one_letter_code
_entity_poly.pdbx_strand_id
1 'polypeptide(L)'
;DEKKIDKLNKINFGIKHLTDLCDYAMEHELDYSAKIDICLNVPSTVYGRSKCNIPVDVRDILACLLLEKEELENEIKGEIKNEGK
;
A
#
# COMPACT_ATOMS: atom_id res chain seq x y z
N ASP A 1 -3.66 -5.52 17.93
CA ASP A 1 -4.35 -6.46 17.06
C ASP A 1 -3.39 -7.00 15.99
N GLU A 2 -3.23 -8.31 15.94
CA GLU A 2 -2.30 -8.96 15.01
C GLU A 2 -2.64 -8.70 13.55
N LYS A 3 -3.92 -8.59 13.22
CA LYS A 3 -4.36 -8.31 11.86
C LYS A 3 -3.92 -6.92 11.41
N LYS A 4 -4.01 -5.94 12.30
CA LYS A 4 -3.59 -4.57 12.01
C LYS A 4 -2.08 -4.48 11.86
N ILE A 5 -1.33 -5.18 12.71
CA ILE A 5 0.13 -5.23 12.62
C ILE A 5 0.58 -5.90 11.33
N ASP A 6 -0.06 -7.01 10.95
CA ASP A 6 0.24 -7.69 9.69
C ASP A 6 -0.05 -6.78 8.49
N LYS A 7 -1.19 -6.09 8.52
CA LYS A 7 -1.53 -5.12 7.48
C LYS A 7 -0.52 -3.99 7.39
N LEU A 8 -0.08 -3.47 8.54
CA LEU A 8 0.93 -2.42 8.60
C LEU A 8 2.25 -2.88 7.98
N ASN A 9 2.66 -4.11 8.26
CA ASN A 9 3.89 -4.66 7.68
C ASN A 9 3.79 -4.76 6.16
N LYS A 10 2.63 -5.15 5.64
CA LYS A 10 2.40 -5.22 4.19
C LYS A 10 2.41 -3.84 3.54
N ILE A 11 1.81 -2.86 4.22
CA ILE A 11 1.83 -1.47 3.76
C ILE A 11 3.26 -0.93 3.73
N ASN A 12 4.04 -1.17 4.77
CA ASN A 12 5.44 -0.73 4.82
C ASN A 12 6.28 -1.35 3.71
N PHE A 13 6.02 -2.62 3.40
CA PHE A 13 6.68 -3.31 2.30
C PHE A 13 6.33 -2.65 0.96
N GLY A 14 5.06 -2.34 0.75
CA GLY A 14 4.60 -1.63 -0.44
C GLY A 14 5.21 -0.24 -0.56
N ILE A 15 5.27 0.51 0.54
CA ILE A 15 5.88 1.84 0.55
C ILE A 15 7.34 1.77 0.14
N LYS A 16 8.09 0.80 0.66
CA LYS A 16 9.49 0.61 0.31
C LYS A 16 9.65 0.37 -1.20
N HIS A 17 8.84 -0.54 -1.75
CA HIS A 17 8.91 -0.86 -3.17
C HIS A 17 8.55 0.32 -4.06
N LEU A 18 7.50 1.07 -3.70
CA LEU A 18 7.10 2.23 -4.48
C LEU A 18 8.11 3.37 -4.38
N THR A 19 8.73 3.52 -3.21
CA THR A 19 9.81 4.50 -3.04
C THR A 19 10.99 4.16 -3.94
N ASP A 20 11.38 2.89 -4.01
CA ASP A 20 12.46 2.43 -4.87
C ASP A 20 12.13 2.68 -6.35
N LEU A 21 10.88 2.46 -6.76
CA LEU A 21 10.44 2.75 -8.12
C LEU A 21 10.48 4.25 -8.44
N CYS A 22 10.09 5.10 -7.50
CA CYS A 22 10.17 6.54 -7.68
C CYS A 22 11.62 7.00 -7.82
N ASP A 23 12.52 6.45 -7.00
CA ASP A 23 13.95 6.77 -7.08
C ASP A 23 14.52 6.33 -8.43
N TYR A 24 14.15 5.15 -8.90
CA TYR A 24 14.57 4.66 -10.22
C TYR A 24 14.09 5.58 -11.33
N ALA A 25 12.83 5.98 -11.29
CA ALA A 25 12.26 6.86 -12.30
C ALA A 25 12.98 8.22 -12.31
N MET A 26 13.29 8.76 -11.14
CA MET A 26 14.01 10.01 -11.03
C MET A 26 15.43 9.90 -11.59
N GLU A 27 16.15 8.83 -11.26
CA GLU A 27 17.52 8.60 -11.73
C GLU A 27 17.61 8.44 -13.24
N HIS A 28 16.59 7.85 -13.86
CA HIS A 28 16.57 7.58 -15.30
C HIS A 28 15.75 8.57 -16.10
N GLU A 29 15.34 9.67 -15.46
CA GLU A 29 14.56 10.73 -16.11
C GLU A 29 13.28 10.19 -16.76
N LEU A 30 12.64 9.22 -16.13
CA LEU A 30 11.38 8.64 -16.59
C LEU A 30 10.21 9.38 -15.93
N ASP A 31 9.04 9.29 -16.56
CA ASP A 31 7.83 9.74 -15.89
C ASP A 31 7.46 8.69 -14.82
N TYR A 32 6.49 9.02 -13.98
CA TYR A 32 6.06 8.13 -12.89
C TYR A 32 4.84 7.31 -13.26
N SER A 33 4.58 7.15 -14.56
CA SER A 33 3.46 6.36 -15.05
C SER A 33 3.68 4.88 -14.83
N ALA A 34 2.65 4.20 -14.35
CA ALA A 34 2.65 2.76 -14.17
C ALA A 34 1.28 2.21 -14.54
N LYS A 35 1.20 0.92 -14.73
CA LYS A 35 -0.05 0.22 -14.95
C LYS A 35 -0.30 -0.71 -13.79
N ILE A 36 -1.54 -0.78 -13.32
CA ILE A 36 -1.90 -1.70 -12.24
C ILE A 36 -2.98 -2.66 -12.69
N ASP A 37 -2.90 -3.88 -12.18
CA ASP A 37 -3.96 -4.88 -12.28
C ASP A 37 -4.66 -4.96 -10.93
N ILE A 38 -5.98 -5.08 -10.95
CA ILE A 38 -6.76 -5.18 -9.72
C ILE A 38 -7.13 -6.64 -9.48
N CYS A 39 -6.87 -7.12 -8.28
CA CYS A 39 -7.21 -8.46 -7.86
C CYS A 39 -7.91 -8.40 -6.49
N LEU A 40 -9.10 -8.96 -6.41
CA LEU A 40 -9.79 -9.05 -5.13
C LEU A 40 -9.22 -10.20 -4.30
N ASN A 41 -9.12 -9.98 -3.00
CA ASN A 41 -8.73 -11.04 -2.06
C ASN A 41 -9.92 -11.94 -1.77
N VAL A 42 -10.11 -12.96 -2.61
CA VAL A 42 -11.17 -13.95 -2.41
C VAL A 42 -10.54 -15.33 -2.17
N PRO A 43 -11.07 -16.10 -1.20
CA PRO A 43 -10.37 -17.29 -0.69
C PRO A 43 -10.16 -18.43 -1.67
N SER A 44 -10.99 -18.59 -2.68
CA SER A 44 -10.94 -19.81 -3.49
C SER A 44 -11.38 -19.66 -4.93
N THR A 45 -11.30 -18.49 -5.49
CA THR A 45 -11.81 -18.29 -6.85
C THR A 45 -10.89 -17.37 -7.65
N VAL A 46 -10.89 -17.61 -8.95
CA VAL A 46 -10.15 -16.79 -9.90
C VAL A 46 -10.97 -15.62 -10.42
N TYR A 47 -12.23 -15.51 -10.03
CA TYR A 47 -13.13 -14.51 -10.58
C TYR A 47 -12.93 -13.10 -10.02
N GLY A 48 -12.17 -12.95 -8.96
CA GLY A 48 -11.88 -11.63 -8.39
C GLY A 48 -10.79 -10.87 -9.11
N ARG A 49 -10.21 -11.44 -10.18
CA ARG A 49 -9.11 -10.81 -10.88
C ARG A 49 -9.60 -10.06 -12.12
N SER A 50 -9.27 -8.79 -12.19
CA SER A 50 -9.55 -7.96 -13.36
C SER A 50 -8.22 -7.48 -13.95
N LYS A 51 -8.02 -7.77 -15.23
CA LYS A 51 -6.85 -7.28 -15.96
C LYS A 51 -7.18 -5.92 -16.57
N CYS A 52 -7.35 -4.93 -15.74
CA CYS A 52 -7.54 -3.56 -16.17
C CYS A 52 -6.19 -2.87 -16.16
N ASN A 53 -5.72 -2.47 -17.33
CA ASN A 53 -4.51 -1.64 -17.42
C ASN A 53 -4.90 -0.19 -17.11
N ILE A 54 -4.98 0.13 -15.83
CA ILE A 54 -5.31 1.48 -15.40
C ILE A 54 -4.01 2.28 -15.30
N PRO A 55 -3.88 3.37 -16.07
CA PRO A 55 -2.69 4.21 -15.93
C PRO A 55 -2.75 4.97 -14.61
N VAL A 56 -1.68 4.92 -13.87
CA VAL A 56 -1.58 5.56 -12.56
C VAL A 56 -0.22 6.25 -12.43
N ASP A 57 -0.17 7.25 -11.56
CA ASP A 57 1.10 7.85 -11.16
C ASP A 57 1.54 7.14 -9.87
N VAL A 58 2.73 6.57 -9.88
CA VAL A 58 3.27 5.83 -8.73
C VAL A 58 3.29 6.69 -7.47
N ARG A 59 3.53 8.00 -7.61
CA ARG A 59 3.56 8.93 -6.47
C ARG A 59 2.20 9.04 -5.79
N ASP A 60 1.12 8.96 -6.55
CA ASP A 60 -0.24 9.02 -5.99
C ASP A 60 -0.53 7.77 -5.16
N ILE A 61 -0.12 6.60 -5.64
CA ILE A 61 -0.29 5.36 -4.89
C ILE A 61 0.55 5.40 -3.61
N LEU A 62 1.78 5.88 -3.70
CA LEU A 62 2.66 6.01 -2.55
C LEU A 62 2.04 6.95 -1.50
N ALA A 63 1.48 8.07 -1.92
CA ALA A 63 0.81 9.00 -1.02
C ALA A 63 -0.37 8.35 -0.31
N CYS A 64 -1.18 7.56 -1.03
CA CYS A 64 -2.28 6.82 -0.43
C CYS A 64 -1.81 5.82 0.63
N LEU A 65 -0.74 5.10 0.35
CA LEU A 65 -0.18 4.14 1.31
C LEU A 65 0.38 4.83 2.56
N LEU A 66 0.99 6.00 2.40
CA LEU A 66 1.49 6.77 3.53
C LEU A 66 0.35 7.25 4.43
N LEU A 67 -0.78 7.64 3.85
CA LEU A 67 -1.97 8.01 4.63
C LEU A 67 -2.55 6.80 5.37
N GLU A 68 -2.67 5.66 4.69
CA GLU A 68 -3.15 4.44 5.33
C GLU A 68 -2.25 4.00 6.48
N LYS A 69 -0.94 4.12 6.28
CA LYS A 69 0.04 3.81 7.33
C LYS A 69 -0.19 4.67 8.56
N GLU A 70 -0.35 5.98 8.38
CA GLU A 70 -0.57 6.91 9.48
C GLU A 70 -1.86 6.58 10.24
N GLU A 71 -2.95 6.35 9.53
CA GLU A 71 -4.23 5.99 10.15
C GLU A 71 -4.12 4.70 10.95
N LEU A 72 -3.47 3.70 10.39
CA LEU A 72 -3.32 2.39 11.04
C LEU A 72 -2.42 2.47 12.27
N GLU A 73 -1.33 3.25 12.19
CA GLU A 73 -0.46 3.49 13.34
C GLU A 73 -1.22 4.18 14.48
N ASN A 74 -2.08 5.14 14.14
CA ASN A 74 -2.90 5.82 15.12
C ASN A 74 -3.92 4.88 15.78
N GLU A 75 -4.53 3.98 14.99
CA GLU A 75 -5.43 2.96 15.53
C GLU A 75 -4.71 2.03 16.50
N ILE A 76 -3.51 1.59 16.14
CA ILE A 76 -2.71 0.70 17.00
C ILE A 76 -2.32 1.42 18.30
N LYS A 77 -1.90 2.66 18.21
CA LYS A 77 -1.59 3.47 19.39
C LYS A 77 -2.81 3.65 20.30
N GLY A 78 -3.98 3.85 19.71
CA GLY A 78 -5.23 3.95 20.45
C GLY A 78 -5.56 2.66 21.20
N GLU A 79 -5.34 1.51 20.59
CA GLU A 79 -5.54 0.22 21.25
C GLU A 79 -4.60 0.01 22.42
N ILE A 80 -3.33 0.36 22.25
CA ILE A 80 -2.32 0.26 23.31
C ILE A 80 -2.70 1.15 24.48
N LYS A 81 -3.13 2.39 24.24
CA LYS A 81 -3.60 3.30 25.29
C LYS A 81 -4.79 2.73 26.05
N ASN A 82 -5.73 2.14 25.36
CA ASN A 82 -6.91 1.55 25.97
C ASN A 82 -6.56 0.33 26.84
N GLU A 83 -5.61 -0.47 26.40
CA GLU A 83 -5.13 -1.62 27.17
C GLU A 83 -4.35 -1.20 28.42
N GLY A 84 -3.72 -0.02 28.38
CA GLY A 84 -2.95 0.50 29.50
C GLY A 84 -3.79 1.05 30.65
N LYS A 85 -5.09 1.01 30.53
CA LYS A 85 -6.01 1.39 31.59
C LYS A 85 -6.41 0.19 32.39
#